data_d7ae99016048bb6d7b6e3c68639f6dd0
#
_entry.id   d7ae99016048bb6d7b6e3c68639f6dd0
#
_cell.length_a   1.000
_cell.length_b   1.000
_cell.length_c   1.000
_cell.angle_alpha   90.00
_cell.angle_beta   90.00
_cell.angle_gamma   90.00
#
_symmetry.space_group_name_H-M   'P 1'
#
loop_
_entity.id
_entity.type
_entity.pdbx_description
1 polymer ?
#
loop_
_entity_poly.entity_id
_entity_poly.type
_entity_poly.pdbx_seq_one_letter_code
_entity_poly.pdbx_strand_id
1 'polypeptide(L)'
;MSLDTAIARVSQLEAALFPTAAAQPITPTADTTSPMSTGTTGMTGATFASTLQGAMGTQGVTSGPGAGNAMVQIAESQIGQSEQPPGSNDGPAVSMYRTATSGAAAGEPWCAYFASWVARQAGEPIGSSGQGLGYVGDIWSWAQQTGRAIPNGPGVTPTPGDLIVFGDHHVGIVDKVLPNGDIQTIEGNYSNKVSQVVRSPGEATGYVQM
;
A
#
# COMPACT_ATOMS: atom_id res chain seq x y z
N MET A 1 -7.14 35.15 -20.55
CA MET A 1 -7.70 34.97 -19.18
C MET A 1 -6.80 35.69 -18.23
N SER A 2 -7.32 36.62 -17.43
CA SER A 2 -6.51 37.39 -16.48
C SER A 2 -6.16 36.51 -15.24
N LEU A 3 -5.06 36.87 -14.59
CA LEU A 3 -4.60 36.18 -13.38
C LEU A 3 -5.67 36.15 -12.28
N ASP A 4 -6.45 37.23 -12.17
CA ASP A 4 -7.55 37.35 -11.23
C ASP A 4 -8.68 36.34 -11.44
N THR A 5 -8.95 35.97 -12.71
CA THR A 5 -9.96 34.96 -13.04
C THR A 5 -9.50 33.55 -12.65
N ALA A 6 -8.20 33.26 -12.70
CA ALA A 6 -7.64 31.98 -12.27
C ALA A 6 -7.66 31.84 -10.75
N ILE A 7 -7.30 32.88 -10.02
CA ILE A 7 -7.30 32.90 -8.54
C ILE A 7 -8.74 32.74 -8.00
N ALA A 8 -9.73 33.40 -8.61
CA ALA A 8 -11.13 33.27 -8.19
C ALA A 8 -11.66 31.83 -8.40
N ARG A 9 -11.22 31.11 -9.45
CA ARG A 9 -11.62 29.71 -9.67
C ARG A 9 -10.98 28.75 -8.68
N VAL A 10 -9.73 28.98 -8.30
CA VAL A 10 -9.07 28.15 -7.26
C VAL A 10 -9.78 28.29 -5.92
N SER A 11 -10.11 29.52 -5.51
CA SER A 11 -10.83 29.76 -4.25
C SER A 11 -12.25 29.15 -4.24
N GLN A 12 -12.93 29.10 -5.39
CA GLN A 12 -14.23 28.43 -5.51
C GLN A 12 -14.12 26.90 -5.38
N LEU A 13 -13.07 26.31 -5.92
CA LEU A 13 -12.81 24.88 -5.81
C LEU A 13 -12.43 24.46 -4.37
N GLU A 14 -11.65 25.26 -3.68
CA GLU A 14 -11.30 25.02 -2.27
C GLU A 14 -12.53 25.10 -1.35
N ALA A 15 -13.41 26.07 -1.58
CA ALA A 15 -14.67 26.20 -0.80
C ALA A 15 -15.66 25.05 -1.06
N ALA A 16 -15.62 24.44 -2.25
CA ALA A 16 -16.46 23.28 -2.58
C ALA A 16 -15.93 21.96 -2.00
N LEU A 17 -14.62 21.84 -1.80
CA LEU A 17 -13.98 20.65 -1.27
C LEU A 17 -13.97 20.58 0.27
N PHE A 18 -14.08 21.74 0.96
CA PHE A 18 -14.10 21.81 2.42
C PHE A 18 -15.27 22.67 2.90
N PRO A 19 -16.52 22.14 2.96
CA PRO A 19 -17.64 22.88 3.53
C PRO A 19 -17.39 23.08 5.04
N THR A 20 -17.13 24.31 5.42
CA THR A 20 -17.01 24.70 6.84
C THR A 20 -18.36 24.52 7.49
N ALA A 21 -18.52 23.54 8.36
CA ALA A 21 -19.72 23.38 9.18
C ALA A 21 -19.85 24.59 10.08
N ALA A 22 -20.90 25.40 9.87
CA ALA A 22 -21.24 26.54 10.71
C ALA A 22 -21.58 26.02 12.12
N ALA A 23 -20.80 26.43 13.10
CA ALA A 23 -21.09 26.19 14.51
C ALA A 23 -22.36 26.93 14.89
N GLN A 24 -23.40 26.19 15.29
CA GLN A 24 -24.60 26.81 15.91
C GLN A 24 -24.32 27.12 17.39
N PRO A 25 -24.73 28.29 17.88
CA PRO A 25 -24.58 28.62 19.28
C PRO A 25 -25.61 27.86 20.13
N ILE A 26 -25.12 27.05 21.07
CA ILE A 26 -25.94 26.44 22.11
C ILE A 26 -26.23 27.47 23.20
N THR A 27 -27.48 27.91 23.32
CA THR A 27 -27.99 28.68 24.45
C THR A 27 -28.26 27.74 25.62
N PRO A 28 -27.78 28.02 26.83
CA PRO A 28 -28.17 27.27 28.03
C PRO A 28 -29.53 27.77 28.54
N THR A 29 -30.53 26.90 28.57
CA THR A 29 -31.76 27.15 29.33
C THR A 29 -31.62 26.47 30.68
N ALA A 30 -31.56 27.30 31.74
CA ALA A 30 -31.72 26.82 33.10
C ALA A 30 -33.20 26.63 33.38
N ASP A 31 -33.62 25.52 33.96
CA ASP A 31 -34.74 25.52 34.89
C ASP A 31 -34.55 24.43 35.97
N THR A 32 -35.02 24.89 37.13
CA THR A 32 -34.87 24.43 38.48
C THR A 32 -35.88 23.34 38.82
N THR A 33 -35.51 22.31 39.57
CA THR A 33 -36.07 21.86 40.87
C THR A 33 -35.78 20.39 41.14
N SER A 34 -35.16 20.18 42.31
CA SER A 34 -34.98 18.85 42.96
C SER A 34 -36.31 18.33 43.56
N PRO A 35 -36.44 17.07 44.07
CA PRO A 35 -35.51 16.53 45.06
C PRO A 35 -35.16 15.03 45.00
N MET A 36 -34.03 14.72 45.63
CA MET A 36 -33.59 13.51 46.33
C MET A 36 -34.17 12.13 46.00
N SER A 37 -33.28 11.23 45.50
CA SER A 37 -33.19 9.91 46.05
C SER A 37 -31.73 9.40 45.96
N THR A 38 -31.24 8.96 47.07
CA THR A 38 -29.91 8.38 47.32
C THR A 38 -29.70 7.10 46.53
N GLY A 39 -28.63 7.05 45.80
CA GLY A 39 -28.16 5.83 45.14
C GLY A 39 -26.74 6.04 44.63
N THR A 40 -25.78 5.84 45.52
CA THR A 40 -24.35 5.80 45.22
C THR A 40 -24.04 4.74 44.18
N THR A 41 -23.59 5.10 43.01
CA THR A 41 -22.61 4.33 42.26
C THR A 41 -21.84 5.25 41.32
N GLY A 42 -20.60 5.52 41.70
CA GLY A 42 -19.68 6.30 40.88
C GLY A 42 -19.42 5.58 39.56
N MET A 43 -19.91 6.17 38.48
CA MET A 43 -19.46 5.80 37.15
C MET A 43 -18.14 6.54 36.89
N THR A 44 -17.07 5.91 37.31
CA THR A 44 -15.71 6.34 37.05
C THR A 44 -15.43 6.23 35.54
N GLY A 45 -14.51 7.04 35.00
CA GLY A 45 -14.05 7.04 33.61
C GLY A 45 -13.56 5.72 33.05
N ALA A 46 -13.68 4.62 33.82
CA ALA A 46 -13.40 3.25 33.43
C ALA A 46 -14.42 2.68 32.42
N THR A 47 -15.65 3.20 32.38
CA THR A 47 -16.69 2.66 31.46
C THR A 47 -16.50 3.10 30.00
N PHE A 48 -16.00 4.31 29.77
CA PHE A 48 -15.71 4.74 28.39
C PHE A 48 -14.48 4.01 27.85
N ALA A 49 -13.45 3.87 28.67
CA ALA A 49 -12.25 3.11 28.31
C ALA A 49 -12.58 1.61 28.08
N SER A 50 -13.42 0.99 28.91
CA SER A 50 -13.83 -0.41 28.70
C SER A 50 -14.80 -0.59 27.54
N THR A 51 -15.65 0.40 27.22
CA THR A 51 -16.49 0.36 26.02
C THR A 51 -15.66 0.54 24.75
N LEU A 52 -14.65 1.42 24.78
CA LEU A 52 -13.69 1.58 23.68
C LEU A 52 -12.81 0.33 23.54
N GLN A 53 -12.36 -0.26 24.64
CA GLN A 53 -11.57 -1.48 24.67
C GLN A 53 -12.41 -2.70 24.31
N GLY A 54 -13.70 -2.73 24.63
CA GLY A 54 -14.66 -3.75 24.18
C GLY A 54 -15.01 -3.59 22.68
N ALA A 55 -15.07 -2.40 22.17
CA ALA A 55 -15.23 -2.13 20.74
C ALA A 55 -13.95 -2.44 19.93
N MET A 56 -12.78 -2.32 20.57
CA MET A 56 -11.48 -2.70 19.98
C MET A 56 -11.05 -4.13 20.31
N GLY A 57 -11.66 -4.80 21.31
CA GLY A 57 -11.21 -6.08 21.88
C GLY A 57 -12.03 -7.31 21.55
N THR A 58 -13.05 -7.23 20.69
CA THR A 58 -13.77 -8.39 20.15
C THR A 58 -13.62 -8.54 18.63
N GLN A 59 -12.83 -7.73 18.01
CA GLN A 59 -12.09 -8.23 16.87
C GLN A 59 -10.88 -8.96 17.47
N GLY A 60 -10.96 -10.30 17.50
CA GLY A 60 -9.72 -11.08 17.56
C GLY A 60 -8.77 -10.39 16.63
N VAL A 61 -7.52 -10.17 17.03
CA VAL A 61 -6.47 -9.72 16.11
C VAL A 61 -6.46 -10.65 14.91
N THR A 62 -7.42 -10.46 13.99
CA THR A 62 -7.15 -10.63 12.61
C THR A 62 -6.10 -9.55 12.40
N SER A 63 -4.85 -9.95 12.30
CA SER A 63 -3.80 -9.17 11.67
C SER A 63 -4.51 -8.34 10.63
N GLY A 64 -4.48 -7.00 10.73
CA GLY A 64 -5.01 -6.16 9.67
C GLY A 64 -4.43 -6.69 8.37
N PRO A 65 -5.03 -6.54 7.19
CA PRO A 65 -4.61 -7.23 6.00
C PRO A 65 -3.09 -7.29 6.04
N GLY A 66 -2.54 -8.51 6.17
CA GLY A 66 -1.10 -8.67 6.46
C GLY A 66 -0.35 -7.87 5.42
N ALA A 67 0.86 -7.45 5.65
CA ALA A 67 1.63 -6.61 4.72
C ALA A 67 1.48 -7.09 3.26
N GLY A 68 1.39 -8.41 3.05
CA GLY A 68 1.11 -9.03 1.76
C GLY A 68 -0.20 -8.58 1.13
N ASN A 69 -1.31 -8.55 1.89
CA ASN A 69 -2.60 -8.04 1.37
C ASN A 69 -2.55 -6.54 1.07
N ALA A 70 -1.81 -5.76 1.87
CA ALA A 70 -1.61 -4.34 1.60
C ALA A 70 -0.80 -4.13 0.31
N MET A 71 0.25 -4.93 0.09
CA MET A 71 1.03 -4.90 -1.14
C MET A 71 0.16 -5.18 -2.36
N VAL A 72 -0.69 -6.21 -2.31
CA VAL A 72 -1.62 -6.54 -3.42
C VAL A 72 -2.55 -5.37 -3.71
N GLN A 73 -3.23 -4.82 -2.70
CA GLN A 73 -4.17 -3.69 -2.90
C GLN A 73 -3.48 -2.45 -3.48
N ILE A 74 -2.26 -2.13 -3.00
CA ILE A 74 -1.49 -1.01 -3.52
C ILE A 74 -1.10 -1.27 -4.99
N ALA A 75 -0.61 -2.47 -5.30
CA ALA A 75 -0.22 -2.84 -6.65
C ALA A 75 -1.42 -2.84 -7.61
N GLU A 76 -2.57 -3.38 -7.20
CA GLU A 76 -3.82 -3.36 -7.97
C GLU A 76 -4.26 -1.93 -8.33
N SER A 77 -4.12 -0.99 -7.40
CA SER A 77 -4.47 0.42 -7.62
C SER A 77 -3.64 1.09 -8.72
N GLN A 78 -2.51 0.49 -9.08
CA GLN A 78 -1.59 1.00 -10.09
C GLN A 78 -1.77 0.35 -11.47
N ILE A 79 -2.62 -0.66 -11.61
CA ILE A 79 -2.83 -1.35 -12.90
C ILE A 79 -3.25 -0.35 -13.97
N GLY A 80 -2.58 -0.41 -15.12
CA GLY A 80 -2.80 0.48 -16.26
C GLY A 80 -1.90 1.73 -16.26
N GLN A 81 -1.23 2.07 -15.17
CA GLN A 81 -0.21 3.13 -15.18
C GLN A 81 0.90 2.75 -16.15
N SER A 82 1.31 3.69 -17.00
CA SER A 82 2.21 3.42 -18.12
C SER A 82 3.29 4.48 -18.26
N GLU A 83 4.31 4.12 -19.01
CA GLU A 83 5.35 5.05 -19.43
C GLU A 83 4.80 6.19 -20.28
N GLN A 84 5.44 7.33 -20.16
CA GLN A 84 5.14 8.52 -20.95
C GLN A 84 6.44 9.26 -21.31
N PRO A 85 6.85 9.25 -22.59
CA PRO A 85 6.24 8.52 -23.71
C PRO A 85 6.43 7.00 -23.63
N PRO A 86 5.62 6.19 -24.36
CA PRO A 86 5.77 4.74 -24.37
C PRO A 86 7.18 4.30 -24.79
N GLY A 87 7.76 3.33 -24.08
CA GLY A 87 9.11 2.82 -24.31
C GLY A 87 10.25 3.69 -23.75
N SER A 88 9.91 4.73 -22.97
CA SER A 88 10.92 5.62 -22.40
C SER A 88 11.48 5.16 -21.05
N ASN A 89 10.88 4.17 -20.41
CA ASN A 89 11.10 3.85 -19.01
C ASN A 89 10.96 5.08 -18.08
N ASP A 90 10.07 6.00 -18.42
CA ASP A 90 9.87 7.26 -17.70
C ASP A 90 8.39 7.69 -17.73
N GLY A 91 8.10 8.81 -17.06
CA GLY A 91 6.77 9.39 -16.95
C GLY A 91 6.35 9.60 -15.49
N PRO A 92 5.20 10.26 -15.26
CA PRO A 92 4.77 10.63 -13.91
C PRO A 92 4.68 9.45 -12.94
N ALA A 93 4.08 8.33 -13.37
CA ALA A 93 3.95 7.13 -12.55
C ALA A 93 5.32 6.48 -12.29
N VAL A 94 6.15 6.30 -13.32
CA VAL A 94 7.48 5.72 -13.18
C VAL A 94 8.37 6.59 -12.28
N SER A 95 8.28 7.92 -12.40
CA SER A 95 8.98 8.86 -11.52
C SER A 95 8.56 8.69 -10.07
N MET A 96 7.27 8.47 -9.81
CA MET A 96 6.76 8.17 -8.46
C MET A 96 7.35 6.86 -7.91
N TYR A 97 7.42 5.80 -8.72
CA TYR A 97 7.99 4.52 -8.26
C TYR A 97 9.47 4.64 -7.92
N ARG A 98 10.24 5.43 -8.68
CA ARG A 98 11.65 5.71 -8.39
C ARG A 98 11.89 6.35 -7.03
N THR A 99 10.93 7.08 -6.46
CA THR A 99 11.09 7.74 -5.15
C THR A 99 11.36 6.78 -3.99
N ALA A 100 11.05 5.51 -4.15
CA ALA A 100 11.29 4.50 -3.12
C ALA A 100 12.73 3.96 -3.14
N THR A 101 13.51 4.26 -4.16
CA THR A 101 14.84 3.68 -4.36
C THR A 101 15.92 4.76 -4.39
N SER A 102 16.90 4.62 -3.51
CA SER A 102 18.04 5.52 -3.49
C SER A 102 18.92 5.34 -4.74
N GLY A 103 19.26 6.45 -5.40
CA GLY A 103 20.08 6.43 -6.62
C GLY A 103 19.34 6.02 -7.89
N ALA A 104 18.00 5.88 -7.85
CA ALA A 104 17.21 5.56 -9.04
C ALA A 104 17.37 6.62 -10.14
N ALA A 105 17.55 6.17 -11.39
CA ALA A 105 17.70 7.03 -12.56
C ALA A 105 16.51 6.91 -13.51
N ALA A 106 16.28 7.97 -14.30
CA ALA A 106 15.31 7.96 -15.39
C ALA A 106 15.80 7.12 -16.56
N GLY A 107 14.88 6.49 -17.30
CA GLY A 107 15.21 5.68 -18.48
C GLY A 107 15.64 4.24 -18.18
N GLU A 108 15.79 3.86 -16.92
CA GLU A 108 16.12 2.49 -16.53
C GLU A 108 14.87 1.60 -16.40
N PRO A 109 14.99 0.27 -16.61
CA PRO A 109 13.91 -0.66 -16.34
C PRO A 109 13.36 -0.50 -14.92
N TRP A 110 12.04 -0.48 -14.76
CA TRP A 110 11.43 -0.02 -13.52
C TRP A 110 10.58 -1.10 -12.77
N CYS A 111 10.71 -2.37 -13.14
CA CYS A 111 10.01 -3.44 -12.41
C CYS A 111 10.45 -3.52 -10.94
N ALA A 112 11.75 -3.39 -10.66
CA ALA A 112 12.30 -3.37 -9.31
C ALA A 112 11.94 -2.08 -8.55
N TYR A 113 11.90 -0.92 -9.24
CA TYR A 113 11.43 0.33 -8.64
C TYR A 113 9.96 0.25 -8.23
N PHE A 114 9.11 -0.33 -9.08
CA PHE A 114 7.70 -0.57 -8.77
C PHE A 114 7.54 -1.48 -7.54
N ALA A 115 8.21 -2.63 -7.51
CA ALA A 115 8.18 -3.55 -6.37
C ALA A 115 8.66 -2.88 -5.07
N SER A 116 9.77 -2.13 -5.13
CA SER A 116 10.29 -1.37 -4.00
C SER A 116 9.35 -0.28 -3.51
N TRP A 117 8.65 0.39 -4.43
CA TRP A 117 7.67 1.41 -4.10
C TRP A 117 6.44 0.79 -3.42
N VAL A 118 5.88 -0.28 -3.97
CA VAL A 118 4.72 -0.98 -3.39
C VAL A 118 5.06 -1.48 -1.98
N ALA A 119 6.22 -2.14 -1.82
CA ALA A 119 6.68 -2.64 -0.52
C ALA A 119 6.82 -1.50 0.51
N ARG A 120 7.39 -0.36 0.11
CA ARG A 120 7.49 0.82 0.98
C ARG A 120 6.13 1.37 1.37
N GLN A 121 5.17 1.45 0.45
CA GLN A 121 3.81 1.92 0.75
C GLN A 121 3.07 0.95 1.68
N ALA A 122 3.35 -0.34 1.59
CA ALA A 122 2.79 -1.37 2.47
C ALA A 122 3.44 -1.42 3.87
N GLY A 123 4.50 -0.63 4.11
CA GLY A 123 5.24 -0.64 5.38
C GLY A 123 6.32 -1.71 5.48
N GLU A 124 6.63 -2.42 4.39
CA GLU A 124 7.65 -3.47 4.29
C GLU A 124 8.78 -3.08 3.31
N PRO A 125 9.54 -2.02 3.59
CA PRO A 125 10.52 -1.51 2.64
C PRO A 125 11.65 -2.51 2.37
N ILE A 126 12.02 -2.65 1.09
CA ILE A 126 13.08 -3.54 0.61
C ILE A 126 14.47 -2.91 0.83
N GLY A 127 15.47 -3.75 1.07
CA GLY A 127 16.85 -3.34 1.32
C GLY A 127 17.22 -3.29 2.79
N SER A 128 18.51 -3.39 3.10
CA SER A 128 19.03 -3.55 4.47
C SER A 128 18.70 -2.37 5.40
N SER A 129 18.47 -1.18 4.84
CA SER A 129 18.01 0.02 5.56
C SER A 129 16.69 0.56 5.03
N GLY A 130 15.94 -0.25 4.27
CA GLY A 130 14.68 0.17 3.66
C GLY A 130 14.83 1.19 2.53
N GLN A 131 16.02 1.26 1.91
CA GLN A 131 16.36 2.24 0.88
C GLN A 131 15.72 1.96 -0.49
N GLY A 132 15.03 0.82 -0.65
CA GLY A 132 14.60 0.29 -1.93
C GLY A 132 15.76 -0.23 -2.78
N LEU A 133 15.46 -1.13 -3.70
CA LEU A 133 16.45 -1.71 -4.61
C LEU A 133 15.92 -1.57 -6.05
N GLY A 134 16.78 -1.10 -6.94
CA GLY A 134 16.43 -0.82 -8.35
C GLY A 134 16.82 -1.93 -9.31
N TYR A 135 17.54 -2.95 -8.84
CA TYR A 135 17.98 -4.08 -9.62
C TYR A 135 17.46 -5.41 -9.05
N VAL A 136 16.95 -6.27 -9.90
CA VAL A 136 16.29 -7.52 -9.47
C VAL A 136 17.27 -8.47 -8.78
N GLY A 137 18.51 -8.57 -9.27
CA GLY A 137 19.56 -9.35 -8.65
C GLY A 137 19.90 -8.90 -7.23
N ASP A 138 19.81 -7.59 -6.96
CA ASP A 138 20.02 -7.06 -5.60
C ASP A 138 18.85 -7.40 -4.68
N ILE A 139 17.60 -7.38 -5.18
CA ILE A 139 16.42 -7.84 -4.43
C ILE A 139 16.60 -9.30 -4.03
N TRP A 140 17.00 -10.16 -4.95
CA TRP A 140 17.20 -11.58 -4.67
C TRP A 140 18.35 -11.81 -3.68
N SER A 141 19.47 -11.11 -3.87
CA SER A 141 20.62 -11.18 -2.94
C SER A 141 20.26 -10.70 -1.53
N TRP A 142 19.51 -9.60 -1.42
CA TRP A 142 19.00 -9.12 -0.14
C TRP A 142 18.06 -10.15 0.52
N ALA A 143 17.17 -10.75 -0.26
CA ALA A 143 16.26 -11.77 0.25
C ALA A 143 17.02 -13.00 0.78
N GLN A 144 18.07 -13.43 0.09
CA GLN A 144 18.94 -14.52 0.55
C GLN A 144 19.66 -14.15 1.86
N GLN A 145 20.21 -12.96 1.96
CA GLN A 145 20.94 -12.50 3.14
C GLN A 145 20.04 -12.33 4.38
N THR A 146 18.75 -12.03 4.16
CA THR A 146 17.77 -11.80 5.23
C THR A 146 16.90 -13.01 5.53
N GLY A 147 17.11 -14.15 4.85
CA GLY A 147 16.33 -15.37 5.03
C GLY A 147 14.91 -15.30 4.46
N ARG A 148 14.62 -14.31 3.59
CA ARG A 148 13.33 -14.13 2.92
C ARG A 148 13.23 -14.83 1.57
N ALA A 149 14.36 -15.32 1.02
CA ALA A 149 14.38 -16.00 -0.27
C ALA A 149 13.86 -17.43 -0.14
N ILE A 150 12.87 -17.77 -0.95
CA ILE A 150 12.31 -19.10 -1.10
C ILE A 150 12.62 -19.56 -2.54
N PRO A 151 13.68 -20.38 -2.75
CA PRO A 151 13.97 -20.91 -4.07
C PRO A 151 12.77 -21.71 -4.61
N ASN A 152 12.48 -21.55 -5.89
CA ASN A 152 11.40 -22.30 -6.51
C ASN A 152 11.71 -23.80 -6.56
N GLY A 153 10.68 -24.64 -6.41
CA GLY A 153 10.84 -26.11 -6.44
C GLY A 153 9.52 -26.83 -6.20
N PRO A 154 9.54 -28.16 -6.25
CA PRO A 154 8.35 -28.97 -6.03
C PRO A 154 7.70 -28.66 -4.67
N GLY A 155 6.39 -28.36 -4.69
CA GLY A 155 5.61 -28.08 -3.48
C GLY A 155 5.77 -26.66 -2.92
N VAL A 156 6.58 -25.81 -3.52
CA VAL A 156 6.69 -24.41 -3.16
C VAL A 156 5.49 -23.64 -3.73
N THR A 157 4.79 -22.94 -2.87
CA THR A 157 3.63 -22.11 -3.24
C THR A 157 3.80 -20.75 -2.57
N PRO A 158 3.82 -19.64 -3.35
CA PRO A 158 3.91 -18.30 -2.77
C PRO A 158 2.59 -17.87 -2.13
N THR A 159 2.65 -16.85 -1.31
CA THR A 159 1.48 -16.21 -0.73
C THR A 159 1.22 -14.84 -1.38
N PRO A 160 -0.04 -14.33 -1.35
CA PRO A 160 -0.32 -12.98 -1.84
C PRO A 160 0.57 -11.93 -1.18
N GLY A 161 1.17 -11.07 -2.00
CA GLY A 161 2.10 -10.03 -1.58
C GLY A 161 3.56 -10.42 -1.62
N ASP A 162 3.91 -11.72 -1.69
CA ASP A 162 5.29 -12.12 -1.95
C ASP A 162 5.77 -11.56 -3.29
N LEU A 163 7.08 -11.31 -3.42
CA LEU A 163 7.64 -11.02 -4.73
C LEU A 163 7.94 -12.33 -5.46
N ILE A 164 7.68 -12.35 -6.75
CA ILE A 164 8.09 -13.42 -7.67
C ILE A 164 9.24 -12.92 -8.52
N VAL A 165 10.34 -13.67 -8.56
CA VAL A 165 11.59 -13.29 -9.22
C VAL A 165 11.84 -14.17 -10.43
N PHE A 166 12.17 -13.54 -11.56
CA PHE A 166 12.46 -14.18 -12.83
C PHE A 166 13.91 -13.88 -13.24
N GLY A 167 14.83 -14.77 -12.88
CA GLY A 167 16.27 -14.52 -13.08
C GLY A 167 16.75 -13.27 -12.33
N ASP A 168 17.55 -12.48 -13.04
CA ASP A 168 18.04 -11.19 -12.58
C ASP A 168 17.41 -10.00 -13.32
N HIS A 169 16.41 -10.26 -14.16
CA HIS A 169 15.88 -9.29 -15.13
C HIS A 169 14.45 -8.84 -14.87
N HIS A 170 13.65 -9.60 -14.10
CA HIS A 170 12.27 -9.21 -13.86
C HIS A 170 11.76 -9.63 -12.47
N VAL A 171 10.84 -8.83 -11.92
CA VAL A 171 10.18 -9.08 -10.64
C VAL A 171 8.73 -8.60 -10.71
N GLY A 172 7.83 -9.39 -10.10
CA GLY A 172 6.42 -9.06 -9.92
C GLY A 172 5.99 -9.22 -8.48
N ILE A 173 4.74 -8.90 -8.21
CA ILE A 173 4.08 -9.08 -6.92
C ILE A 173 3.03 -10.18 -7.11
N VAL A 174 3.04 -11.19 -6.26
CA VAL A 174 2.04 -12.25 -6.28
C VAL A 174 0.69 -11.68 -5.84
N ASP A 175 -0.31 -11.76 -6.71
CA ASP A 175 -1.69 -11.43 -6.37
C ASP A 175 -2.37 -12.65 -5.73
N LYS A 176 -2.37 -13.77 -6.43
CA LYS A 176 -2.92 -15.04 -5.92
C LYS A 176 -2.42 -16.23 -6.71
N VAL A 177 -2.56 -17.42 -6.13
CA VAL A 177 -2.40 -18.71 -6.82
C VAL A 177 -3.76 -19.15 -7.34
N LEU A 178 -3.82 -19.50 -8.61
CA LEU A 178 -5.04 -19.92 -9.30
C LEU A 178 -5.31 -21.42 -9.04
N PRO A 179 -6.56 -21.90 -9.21
CA PRO A 179 -6.90 -23.31 -8.96
C PRO A 179 -6.11 -24.33 -9.79
N ASN A 180 -5.60 -23.93 -10.94
CA ASN A 180 -4.75 -24.77 -11.80
C ASN A 180 -3.25 -24.75 -11.41
N GLY A 181 -2.91 -23.98 -10.36
CA GLY A 181 -1.55 -23.83 -9.87
C GLY A 181 -0.76 -22.68 -10.49
N ASP A 182 -1.28 -22.01 -11.52
CA ASP A 182 -0.67 -20.82 -12.06
C ASP A 182 -0.74 -19.66 -11.07
N ILE A 183 0.15 -18.69 -11.24
CA ILE A 183 0.29 -17.54 -10.33
C ILE A 183 -0.16 -16.28 -11.05
N GLN A 184 -1.20 -15.64 -10.53
CA GLN A 184 -1.57 -14.30 -10.96
C GLN A 184 -0.67 -13.30 -10.27
N THR A 185 -0.08 -12.40 -11.04
CA THR A 185 0.89 -11.40 -10.58
C THR A 185 0.46 -9.99 -11.00
N ILE A 186 1.01 -8.99 -10.34
CA ILE A 186 0.95 -7.59 -10.75
C ILE A 186 2.39 -7.12 -10.97
N GLU A 187 2.70 -6.70 -12.18
CA GLU A 187 4.06 -6.47 -12.63
C GLU A 187 4.23 -5.05 -13.18
N GLY A 188 5.20 -4.32 -12.65
CA GLY A 188 5.66 -3.07 -13.24
C GLY A 188 6.56 -3.35 -14.44
N ASN A 189 6.54 -2.44 -15.42
CA ASN A 189 7.34 -2.55 -16.65
C ASN A 189 7.05 -3.79 -17.50
N TYR A 190 5.87 -4.38 -17.36
CA TYR A 190 5.41 -5.42 -18.27
C TYR A 190 4.68 -4.76 -19.44
N SER A 191 5.28 -4.82 -20.63
CA SER A 191 4.78 -4.10 -21.82
C SER A 191 4.63 -2.60 -21.57
N ASN A 192 5.63 -1.97 -20.95
CA ASN A 192 5.72 -0.53 -20.65
C ASN A 192 4.63 0.01 -19.69
N LYS A 193 4.01 -0.85 -18.89
CA LYS A 193 2.97 -0.48 -17.93
C LYS A 193 2.92 -1.41 -16.73
N VAL A 194 2.12 -1.05 -15.74
CA VAL A 194 1.71 -1.97 -14.67
C VAL A 194 0.60 -2.86 -15.20
N SER A 195 0.83 -4.17 -15.17
CA SER A 195 -0.06 -5.17 -15.75
C SER A 195 -0.36 -6.29 -14.77
N GLN A 196 -1.58 -6.82 -14.84
CA GLN A 196 -1.89 -8.11 -14.24
C GLN A 196 -1.53 -9.20 -15.25
N VAL A 197 -0.78 -10.20 -14.82
CA VAL A 197 -0.22 -11.26 -15.67
C VAL A 197 -0.48 -12.62 -15.01
N VAL A 198 -0.62 -13.68 -15.81
CA VAL A 198 -0.65 -15.06 -15.31
C VAL A 198 0.66 -15.73 -15.69
N ARG A 199 1.33 -16.31 -14.70
CA ARG A 199 2.64 -16.95 -14.82
C ARG A 199 2.55 -18.43 -14.47
N SER A 200 3.25 -19.27 -15.21
CA SER A 200 3.49 -20.63 -14.78
C SER A 200 4.49 -20.64 -13.61
N PRO A 201 4.29 -21.48 -12.58
CA PRO A 201 5.24 -21.59 -11.48
C PRO A 201 6.67 -21.90 -11.95
N GLY A 202 6.82 -22.66 -13.04
CA GLY A 202 8.13 -23.01 -13.59
C GLY A 202 8.94 -21.85 -14.17
N GLU A 203 8.35 -20.68 -14.37
CA GLU A 203 9.05 -19.47 -14.82
C GLU A 203 9.85 -18.80 -13.69
N ALA A 204 9.45 -19.00 -12.44
CA ALA A 204 10.05 -18.33 -11.29
C ALA A 204 11.41 -18.94 -10.91
N THR A 205 12.39 -18.10 -10.64
CA THR A 205 13.61 -18.47 -9.92
C THR A 205 13.30 -18.76 -8.46
N GLY A 206 12.38 -17.99 -7.88
CA GLY A 206 11.93 -18.11 -6.51
C GLY A 206 11.04 -16.95 -6.10
N TYR A 207 10.76 -16.93 -4.81
CA TYR A 207 9.87 -15.93 -4.19
C TYR A 207 10.59 -15.22 -3.05
N VAL A 208 10.20 -13.99 -2.79
CA VAL A 208 10.67 -13.24 -1.62
C VAL A 208 9.50 -13.05 -0.68
N GLN A 209 9.61 -13.61 0.51
CA GLN A 209 8.60 -13.47 1.55
C GLN A 209 8.55 -12.04 2.08
N MET A 210 7.35 -11.43 2.00
CA MET A 210 7.11 -10.06 2.41
C MET A 210 6.22 -9.97 3.64
#